data_50c2e27804e17eee42be55174a7ad0f9
#
_entry.id   50c2e27804e17eee42be55174a7ad0f9
#
_cell.length_a   1.000
_cell.length_b   1.000
_cell.length_c   1.000
_cell.angle_alpha   90.00
_cell.angle_beta   90.00
_cell.angle_gamma   90.00
#
_symmetry.space_group_name_H-M   'P 1'
#
loop_
_entity.id
_entity.type
_entity.pdbx_description
1 polymer ?
#
loop_
_entity_poly.entity_id
_entity_poly.type
_entity_poly.pdbx_seq_one_letter_code
_entity_poly.pdbx_strand_id
1 'polypeptide(L)'
;MVCLPLLASAQKNVVDEVIWVVGDEPILLSDVEEARISAELSGQPVTNPYCTIPEQLAVRKLFLHQAAIDSVTVSEGDIIRGVDARINEYISVYGSREAVEQAAQKSIRQLRETFKRMYREENMVEEVKSNLTSKISATPAEVREFFKNTPTDSLPFIPTQVEVQIITSQPKVSRQEV
;
A
#
# COMPACT_ATOMS: atom_id res chain seq x y z
N MET A 1 38.02 -30.56 48.68
CA MET A 1 37.53 -30.73 47.32
C MET A 1 36.19 -29.99 47.25
N VAL A 2 36.16 -28.71 46.78
CA VAL A 2 34.97 -27.85 46.75
C VAL A 2 34.43 -27.92 45.36
N CYS A 3 33.23 -28.54 45.17
CA CYS A 3 32.49 -28.53 43.92
C CYS A 3 31.76 -27.18 43.78
N LEU A 4 32.23 -26.31 42.89
CA LEU A 4 31.46 -25.13 42.46
C LEU A 4 30.36 -25.59 41.52
N PRO A 5 29.08 -25.25 41.77
CA PRO A 5 28.02 -25.46 40.78
C PRO A 5 28.19 -24.45 39.66
N LEU A 6 28.45 -24.94 38.44
CA LEU A 6 28.30 -24.17 37.20
C LEU A 6 26.81 -23.83 37.03
N LEU A 7 26.44 -22.59 37.31
CA LEU A 7 25.15 -22.03 36.92
C LEU A 7 25.16 -21.88 35.40
N ALA A 8 24.67 -22.89 34.69
CA ALA A 8 24.36 -22.78 33.27
C ALA A 8 23.16 -21.81 33.13
N SER A 9 23.43 -20.56 32.80
CA SER A 9 22.42 -19.63 32.31
C SER A 9 21.94 -20.15 30.96
N ALA A 10 20.80 -20.84 30.94
CA ALA A 10 20.08 -21.12 29.69
C ALA A 10 19.66 -19.78 29.12
N GLN A 11 20.43 -19.24 28.16
CA GLN A 11 19.96 -18.15 27.32
C GLN A 11 18.75 -18.69 26.58
N LYS A 12 17.57 -18.10 26.85
CA LYS A 12 16.38 -18.26 26.00
C LYS A 12 16.74 -17.69 24.62
N ASN A 13 17.26 -18.53 23.73
CA ASN A 13 17.33 -18.20 22.30
C ASN A 13 15.89 -18.23 21.75
N VAL A 14 15.09 -17.22 22.09
CA VAL A 14 13.84 -16.96 21.40
C VAL A 14 14.26 -16.36 20.07
N VAL A 15 14.12 -17.13 19.01
CA VAL A 15 14.47 -16.70 17.63
C VAL A 15 13.50 -15.61 17.19
N ASP A 16 12.22 -15.70 17.60
CA ASP A 16 11.18 -14.68 17.41
C ASP A 16 10.00 -15.00 18.34
N GLU A 17 9.12 -14.03 18.59
CA GLU A 17 7.94 -14.19 19.43
C GLU A 17 6.67 -14.12 18.59
N VAL A 18 5.78 -15.11 18.76
CA VAL A 18 4.44 -15.08 18.13
C VAL A 18 3.54 -14.20 18.98
N ILE A 19 3.09 -13.06 18.43
CA ILE A 19 2.20 -12.12 19.11
C ILE A 19 0.73 -12.49 18.87
N TRP A 20 0.38 -12.80 17.61
CA TRP A 20 -0.96 -13.19 17.21
C TRP A 20 -0.92 -14.35 16.22
N VAL A 21 -2.07 -15.03 16.06
CA VAL A 21 -2.27 -16.06 15.03
C VAL A 21 -3.58 -15.76 14.31
N VAL A 22 -3.54 -15.72 12.99
CA VAL A 22 -4.70 -15.50 12.13
C VAL A 22 -4.88 -16.74 11.25
N GLY A 23 -5.88 -17.57 11.57
CA GLY A 23 -5.96 -18.90 10.97
C GLY A 23 -4.75 -19.74 11.33
N ASP A 24 -3.99 -20.18 10.33
CA ASP A 24 -2.75 -20.94 10.50
C ASP A 24 -1.47 -20.07 10.37
N GLU A 25 -1.63 -18.76 10.20
CA GLU A 25 -0.53 -17.83 9.98
C GLU A 25 -0.18 -17.04 11.24
N PRO A 26 1.04 -17.16 11.78
CA PRO A 26 1.48 -16.34 12.89
C PRO A 26 1.80 -14.90 12.45
N ILE A 27 1.66 -13.97 13.40
CA ILE A 27 2.23 -12.62 13.35
C ILE A 27 3.34 -12.58 14.38
N LEU A 28 4.53 -12.28 13.94
CA LEU A 28 5.74 -12.30 14.77
C LEU A 28 6.05 -10.89 15.30
N LEU A 29 6.78 -10.83 16.40
CA LEU A 29 7.26 -9.56 16.94
C LEU A 29 8.16 -8.85 15.94
N SER A 30 8.99 -9.59 15.19
CA SER A 30 9.83 -9.06 14.13
C SER A 30 9.03 -8.38 13.03
N ASP A 31 7.86 -8.91 12.64
CA ASP A 31 6.98 -8.29 11.63
C ASP A 31 6.48 -6.92 12.11
N VAL A 32 6.14 -6.83 13.40
CA VAL A 32 5.67 -5.58 14.02
C VAL A 32 6.79 -4.54 14.11
N GLU A 33 8.00 -4.96 14.49
CA GLU A 33 9.16 -4.08 14.56
C GLU A 33 9.57 -3.58 13.17
N GLU A 34 9.57 -4.44 12.15
CA GLU A 34 9.85 -4.05 10.76
C GLU A 34 8.84 -3.00 10.27
N ALA A 35 7.55 -3.22 10.51
CA ALA A 35 6.51 -2.28 10.14
C ALA A 35 6.62 -0.95 10.91
N ARG A 36 6.95 -0.99 12.21
CA ARG A 36 7.15 0.21 13.04
C ARG A 36 8.32 1.05 12.51
N ILE A 37 9.47 0.41 12.27
CA ILE A 37 10.65 1.08 11.73
C ILE A 37 10.36 1.67 10.35
N SER A 38 9.67 0.93 9.49
CA SER A 38 9.27 1.41 8.15
C SER A 38 8.37 2.65 8.22
N ALA A 39 7.42 2.67 9.14
CA ALA A 39 6.53 3.81 9.36
C ALA A 39 7.30 5.05 9.88
N GLU A 40 8.24 4.86 10.80
CA GLU A 40 9.09 5.94 11.29
C GLU A 40 9.99 6.53 10.19
N LEU A 41 10.63 5.68 9.38
CA LEU A 41 11.47 6.10 8.25
C LEU A 41 10.67 6.82 7.15
N SER A 42 9.39 6.48 7.00
CA SER A 42 8.46 7.14 6.05
C SER A 42 7.88 8.46 6.60
N GLY A 43 8.26 8.87 7.82
CA GLY A 43 7.74 10.08 8.46
C GLY A 43 6.28 9.97 8.92
N GLN A 44 5.76 8.76 9.04
CA GLN A 44 4.38 8.46 9.46
C GLN A 44 4.38 7.54 10.70
N PRO A 45 4.86 8.01 11.86
CA PRO A 45 4.92 7.18 13.05
C PRO A 45 3.52 6.74 13.49
N VAL A 46 3.39 5.46 13.84
CA VAL A 46 2.13 4.86 14.30
C VAL A 46 1.96 5.09 15.80
N THR A 47 0.80 5.59 16.22
CA THR A 47 0.45 5.71 17.64
C THR A 47 0.15 4.33 18.22
N ASN A 48 0.72 4.01 19.39
CA ASN A 48 0.62 2.69 20.04
C ASN A 48 0.98 1.52 19.10
N PRO A 49 2.21 1.49 18.54
CA PRO A 49 2.56 0.59 17.45
C PRO A 49 2.34 -0.89 17.78
N TYR A 50 2.58 -1.31 19.02
CA TYR A 50 2.39 -2.71 19.47
C TYR A 50 0.93 -3.15 19.62
N CYS A 51 -0.03 -2.23 19.51
CA CYS A 51 -1.45 -2.55 19.43
C CYS A 51 -1.95 -2.39 17.99
N THR A 52 -1.64 -1.25 17.35
CA THR A 52 -2.17 -0.89 16.04
C THR A 52 -1.56 -1.71 14.90
N ILE A 53 -0.25 -1.95 14.93
CA ILE A 53 0.42 -2.69 13.84
C ILE A 53 0.00 -4.17 13.82
N PRO A 54 -0.06 -4.92 14.93
CA PRO A 54 -0.58 -6.29 14.92
C PRO A 54 -2.00 -6.38 14.37
N GLU A 55 -2.88 -5.44 14.71
CA GLU A 55 -4.24 -5.37 14.18
C GLU A 55 -4.25 -5.16 12.66
N GLN A 56 -3.44 -4.24 12.15
CA GLN A 56 -3.31 -3.99 10.70
C GLN A 56 -2.77 -5.22 9.96
N LEU A 57 -1.76 -5.89 10.53
CA LEU A 57 -1.23 -7.13 9.97
C LEU A 57 -2.26 -8.26 9.97
N ALA A 58 -3.04 -8.38 11.05
CA ALA A 58 -4.11 -9.37 11.13
C ALA A 58 -5.20 -9.13 10.07
N VAL A 59 -5.65 -7.89 9.91
CA VAL A 59 -6.61 -7.51 8.86
C VAL A 59 -6.05 -7.83 7.47
N ARG A 60 -4.77 -7.52 7.21
CA ARG A 60 -4.11 -7.87 5.94
C ARG A 60 -4.12 -9.38 5.69
N LYS A 61 -3.78 -10.19 6.70
CA LYS A 61 -3.80 -11.66 6.60
C LYS A 61 -5.21 -12.20 6.33
N LEU A 62 -6.25 -11.61 6.94
CA LEU A 62 -7.65 -11.97 6.64
C LEU A 62 -8.01 -11.70 5.18
N PHE A 63 -7.59 -10.57 4.61
CA PHE A 63 -7.82 -10.29 3.20
C PHE A 63 -7.07 -11.26 2.28
N LEU A 64 -5.83 -11.63 2.62
CA LEU A 64 -5.07 -12.63 1.85
C LEU A 64 -5.73 -14.01 1.92
N HIS A 65 -6.24 -14.38 3.09
CA HIS A 65 -7.00 -15.63 3.24
C HIS A 65 -8.29 -15.60 2.40
N GLN A 66 -9.03 -14.49 2.40
CA GLN A 66 -10.19 -14.31 1.54
C GLN A 66 -9.83 -14.37 0.06
N ALA A 67 -8.72 -13.75 -0.34
CA ALA A 67 -8.21 -13.83 -1.71
C ALA A 67 -7.98 -15.28 -2.18
N ALA A 68 -7.46 -16.13 -1.28
CA ALA A 68 -7.27 -17.54 -1.58
C ALA A 68 -8.60 -18.29 -1.73
N ILE A 69 -9.60 -18.01 -0.88
CA ILE A 69 -10.95 -18.59 -0.97
C ILE A 69 -11.63 -18.18 -2.29
N ASP A 70 -11.54 -16.90 -2.65
CA ASP A 70 -12.17 -16.34 -3.85
C ASP A 70 -11.36 -16.64 -5.13
N SER A 71 -10.23 -17.34 -5.02
CA SER A 71 -9.30 -17.62 -6.12
C SER A 71 -8.89 -16.36 -6.89
N VAL A 72 -8.64 -15.28 -6.16
CA VAL A 72 -8.20 -14.01 -6.75
C VAL A 72 -6.87 -14.19 -7.44
N THR A 73 -6.79 -13.75 -8.68
CA THR A 73 -5.55 -13.76 -9.48
C THR A 73 -5.12 -12.35 -9.81
N VAL A 74 -3.82 -12.09 -9.74
CA VAL A 74 -3.23 -10.80 -10.06
C VAL A 74 -2.32 -10.90 -11.28
N SER A 75 -2.20 -9.82 -12.05
CA SER A 75 -1.40 -9.78 -13.26
C SER A 75 0.09 -9.85 -12.93
N GLU A 76 0.76 -10.91 -13.31
CA GLU A 76 2.22 -11.06 -13.16
C GLU A 76 2.98 -9.95 -13.91
N GLY A 77 2.45 -9.49 -15.05
CA GLY A 77 3.03 -8.38 -15.81
C GLY A 77 3.01 -7.06 -15.03
N ASP A 78 1.95 -6.78 -14.28
CA ASP A 78 1.85 -5.58 -13.45
C ASP A 78 2.81 -5.65 -12.27
N ILE A 79 2.92 -6.80 -11.64
CA ILE A 79 3.87 -7.06 -10.56
C ILE A 79 5.30 -6.81 -11.05
N ILE A 80 5.69 -7.37 -12.19
CA ILE A 80 7.03 -7.20 -12.74
C ILE A 80 7.31 -5.72 -13.04
N ARG A 81 6.36 -5.00 -13.65
CA ARG A 81 6.50 -3.56 -13.93
C ARG A 81 6.66 -2.74 -12.64
N GLY A 82 5.87 -3.03 -11.61
CA GLY A 82 5.99 -2.38 -10.31
C GLY A 82 7.35 -2.61 -9.66
N VAL A 83 7.83 -3.85 -9.68
CA VAL A 83 9.16 -4.22 -9.16
C VAL A 83 10.28 -3.50 -9.92
N ASP A 84 10.21 -3.47 -11.26
CA ASP A 84 11.21 -2.79 -12.08
C ASP A 84 11.23 -1.29 -11.82
N ALA A 85 10.07 -0.67 -11.72
CA ALA A 85 9.95 0.75 -11.38
C ALA A 85 10.56 1.05 -10.01
N ARG A 86 10.28 0.21 -9.00
CA ARG A 86 10.82 0.39 -7.64
C ARG A 86 12.33 0.23 -7.57
N ILE A 87 12.87 -0.78 -8.25
CA ILE A 87 14.33 -0.97 -8.32
C ILE A 87 15.01 0.20 -9.04
N ASN A 88 14.42 0.69 -10.14
CA ASN A 88 14.96 1.83 -10.87
C ASN A 88 14.91 3.14 -10.04
N GLU A 89 13.84 3.33 -9.26
CA GLU A 89 13.73 4.43 -8.30
C GLU A 89 14.87 4.39 -7.28
N TYR A 90 15.13 3.24 -6.67
CA TYR A 90 16.23 3.09 -5.73
C TYR A 90 17.60 3.34 -6.39
N ILE A 91 17.82 2.81 -7.59
CA ILE A 91 19.06 3.09 -8.33
C ILE A 91 19.22 4.59 -8.61
N SER A 92 18.12 5.28 -8.93
CA SER A 92 18.15 6.74 -9.14
C SER A 92 18.49 7.50 -7.87
N VAL A 93 17.95 7.10 -6.72
CA VAL A 93 18.19 7.74 -5.41
C VAL A 93 19.61 7.46 -4.92
N TYR A 94 20.07 6.22 -5.00
CA TYR A 94 21.38 5.79 -4.49
C TYR A 94 22.53 5.96 -5.51
N GLY A 95 22.21 6.24 -6.76
CA GLY A 95 23.16 6.53 -7.83
C GLY A 95 23.67 5.30 -8.59
N SER A 96 23.66 4.09 -7.98
CA SER A 96 24.08 2.85 -8.66
C SER A 96 23.42 1.61 -8.05
N ARG A 97 23.51 0.48 -8.78
CA ARG A 97 23.06 -0.83 -8.30
C ARG A 97 23.84 -1.29 -7.06
N GLU A 98 25.15 -1.10 -7.10
CA GLU A 98 26.09 -1.48 -6.05
C GLU A 98 25.79 -0.71 -4.76
N ALA A 99 25.46 0.57 -4.87
CA ALA A 99 25.08 1.40 -3.73
C ALA A 99 23.75 0.95 -3.11
N VAL A 100 22.77 0.54 -3.92
CA VAL A 100 21.51 -0.06 -3.45
C VAL A 100 21.78 -1.37 -2.72
N GLU A 101 22.59 -2.26 -3.29
CA GLU A 101 22.93 -3.55 -2.66
C GLU A 101 23.66 -3.38 -1.34
N GLN A 102 24.57 -2.41 -1.23
CA GLN A 102 25.25 -2.06 0.00
C GLN A 102 24.28 -1.51 1.06
N ALA A 103 23.43 -0.57 0.69
CA ALA A 103 22.46 0.05 1.59
C ALA A 103 21.42 -0.98 2.10
N ALA A 104 20.93 -1.83 1.22
CA ALA A 104 19.92 -2.84 1.55
C ALA A 104 20.52 -4.11 2.17
N GLN A 105 21.84 -4.31 2.11
CA GLN A 105 22.52 -5.55 2.51
C GLN A 105 21.96 -6.80 1.81
N LYS A 106 21.43 -6.62 0.59
CA LYS A 106 20.80 -7.64 -0.24
C LYS A 106 21.14 -7.39 -1.70
N SER A 107 21.32 -8.45 -2.49
CA SER A 107 21.47 -8.31 -3.93
C SER A 107 20.18 -7.79 -4.59
N ILE A 108 20.30 -7.12 -5.73
CA ILE A 108 19.14 -6.70 -6.54
C ILE A 108 18.21 -7.87 -6.84
N ARG A 109 18.74 -9.07 -7.04
CA ARG A 109 17.95 -10.27 -7.23
C ARG A 109 17.09 -10.60 -6.00
N GLN A 110 17.66 -10.56 -4.81
CA GLN A 110 16.92 -10.79 -3.56
C GLN A 110 15.88 -9.70 -3.30
N LEU A 111 16.20 -8.44 -3.61
CA LEU A 111 15.26 -7.34 -3.52
C LEU A 111 14.08 -7.54 -4.48
N ARG A 112 14.33 -7.98 -5.72
CA ARG A 112 13.29 -8.31 -6.69
C ARG A 112 12.33 -9.37 -6.17
N GLU A 113 12.84 -10.46 -5.61
CA GLU A 113 11.98 -11.51 -5.05
C GLU A 113 11.16 -11.02 -3.85
N THR A 114 11.77 -10.20 -2.99
CA THR A 114 11.06 -9.57 -1.86
C THR A 114 9.93 -8.66 -2.36
N PHE A 115 10.21 -7.78 -3.34
CA PHE A 115 9.22 -6.87 -3.89
C PHE A 115 8.14 -7.61 -4.68
N LYS A 116 8.47 -8.66 -5.42
CA LYS A 116 7.48 -9.49 -6.12
C LYS A 116 6.43 -10.05 -5.15
N ARG A 117 6.87 -10.59 -4.02
CA ARG A 117 5.97 -11.12 -3.01
C ARG A 117 5.10 -10.00 -2.43
N MET A 118 5.72 -8.88 -2.04
CA MET A 118 5.04 -7.73 -1.47
C MET A 118 3.96 -7.16 -2.41
N TYR A 119 4.30 -6.90 -3.68
CA TYR A 119 3.35 -6.39 -4.68
C TYR A 119 2.23 -7.39 -4.99
N ARG A 120 2.55 -8.70 -5.02
CA ARG A 120 1.53 -9.72 -5.23
C ARG A 120 0.50 -9.71 -4.10
N GLU A 121 0.95 -9.71 -2.86
CA GLU A 121 0.09 -9.66 -1.68
C GLU A 121 -0.73 -8.37 -1.63
N GLU A 122 -0.10 -7.23 -1.93
CA GLU A 122 -0.77 -5.92 -1.95
C GLU A 122 -1.87 -5.87 -3.02
N ASN A 123 -1.57 -6.31 -4.24
CA ASN A 123 -2.55 -6.36 -5.32
C ASN A 123 -3.69 -7.35 -5.02
N MET A 124 -3.41 -8.49 -4.39
CA MET A 124 -4.45 -9.43 -3.97
C MET A 124 -5.39 -8.81 -2.92
N VAL A 125 -4.84 -8.12 -1.92
CA VAL A 125 -5.65 -7.41 -0.90
C VAL A 125 -6.50 -6.33 -1.54
N GLU A 126 -5.93 -5.56 -2.47
CA GLU A 126 -6.66 -4.48 -3.16
C GLU A 126 -7.77 -5.03 -4.06
N GLU A 127 -7.53 -6.12 -4.76
CA GLU A 127 -8.55 -6.78 -5.58
C GLU A 127 -9.73 -7.30 -4.73
N VAL A 128 -9.45 -7.91 -3.57
CA VAL A 128 -10.51 -8.34 -2.64
C VAL A 128 -11.32 -7.13 -2.15
N LYS A 129 -10.67 -6.03 -1.76
CA LYS A 129 -11.36 -4.80 -1.35
C LYS A 129 -12.20 -4.23 -2.47
N SER A 130 -11.65 -4.17 -3.69
CA SER A 130 -12.35 -3.73 -4.89
C SER A 130 -13.61 -4.56 -5.16
N ASN A 131 -13.50 -5.89 -5.08
CA ASN A 131 -14.61 -6.81 -5.26
C ASN A 131 -15.71 -6.63 -4.21
N LEU A 132 -15.33 -6.39 -2.95
CA LEU A 132 -16.27 -6.12 -1.87
C LEU A 132 -17.02 -4.80 -2.05
N THR A 133 -16.34 -3.78 -2.58
CA THR A 133 -16.90 -2.43 -2.72
C THR A 133 -17.53 -2.16 -4.08
N SER A 134 -17.27 -2.98 -5.09
CA SER A 134 -17.73 -2.79 -6.48
C SER A 134 -19.24 -2.66 -6.64
N LYS A 135 -20.02 -3.22 -5.72
CA LYS A 135 -21.50 -3.16 -5.71
C LYS A 135 -22.05 -1.98 -4.90
N ILE A 136 -21.18 -1.22 -4.23
CA ILE A 136 -21.57 -0.07 -3.42
C ILE A 136 -21.69 1.13 -4.36
N SER A 137 -22.89 1.69 -4.46
CA SER A 137 -23.13 2.93 -5.23
C SER A 137 -23.93 3.89 -4.39
N ALA A 138 -23.51 5.16 -4.35
CA ALA A 138 -24.26 6.21 -3.69
C ALA A 138 -25.37 6.71 -4.62
N THR A 139 -26.60 6.77 -4.11
CA THR A 139 -27.70 7.38 -4.85
C THR A 139 -27.60 8.91 -4.86
N PRO A 140 -28.17 9.60 -5.86
CA PRO A 140 -28.19 11.07 -5.86
C PRO A 140 -28.84 11.70 -4.61
N ALA A 141 -29.74 10.97 -3.95
CA ALA A 141 -30.37 11.41 -2.70
C ALA A 141 -29.37 11.39 -1.53
N GLU A 142 -28.63 10.29 -1.37
CA GLU A 142 -27.59 10.15 -0.35
C GLU A 142 -26.47 11.18 -0.54
N VAL A 143 -26.07 11.43 -1.78
CA VAL A 143 -25.07 12.48 -2.08
C VAL A 143 -25.58 13.86 -1.66
N ARG A 144 -26.84 14.22 -1.95
CA ARG A 144 -27.40 15.50 -1.51
C ARG A 144 -27.50 15.60 0.01
N GLU A 145 -27.90 14.54 0.66
CA GLU A 145 -27.98 14.48 2.12
C GLU A 145 -26.60 14.63 2.77
N PHE A 146 -25.59 13.96 2.24
CA PHE A 146 -24.21 14.12 2.67
C PHE A 146 -23.74 15.58 2.59
N PHE A 147 -23.92 16.23 1.44
CA PHE A 147 -23.54 17.63 1.27
C PHE A 147 -24.32 18.58 2.17
N LYS A 148 -25.60 18.32 2.42
CA LYS A 148 -26.43 19.12 3.32
C LYS A 148 -25.95 19.04 4.78
N ASN A 149 -25.43 17.89 5.18
CA ASN A 149 -24.96 17.63 6.54
C ASN A 149 -23.47 17.95 6.73
N THR A 150 -22.72 18.22 5.66
CA THR A 150 -21.29 18.54 5.73
C THR A 150 -21.12 20.04 6.06
N PRO A 151 -20.35 20.42 7.09
CA PRO A 151 -20.04 21.81 7.40
C PRO A 151 -19.42 22.53 6.20
N THR A 152 -19.81 23.78 5.97
CA THR A 152 -19.40 24.57 4.78
C THR A 152 -17.89 24.81 4.72
N ASP A 153 -17.22 24.86 5.86
CA ASP A 153 -15.76 25.03 6.00
C ASP A 153 -14.98 23.76 5.63
N SER A 154 -15.64 22.60 5.64
CA SER A 154 -15.08 21.31 5.22
C SER A 154 -15.27 21.02 3.73
N LEU A 155 -16.02 21.84 3.02
CA LEU A 155 -16.24 21.68 1.59
C LEU A 155 -15.12 22.36 0.78
N PRO A 156 -14.58 21.69 -0.27
CA PRO A 156 -13.59 22.32 -1.14
C PRO A 156 -14.21 23.51 -1.89
N PHE A 157 -13.50 24.64 -1.92
CA PHE A 157 -13.88 25.77 -2.73
C PHE A 157 -13.66 25.47 -4.20
N ILE A 158 -14.74 25.42 -4.99
CA ILE A 158 -14.69 25.27 -6.43
C ILE A 158 -15.01 26.64 -7.05
N PRO A 159 -14.04 27.31 -7.73
CA PRO A 159 -14.30 28.57 -8.39
C PRO A 159 -15.30 28.39 -9.54
N THR A 160 -16.09 29.41 -9.81
CA THR A 160 -17.01 29.40 -10.94
C THR A 160 -16.25 29.21 -12.25
N GLN A 161 -16.63 28.19 -13.00
CA GLN A 161 -16.10 27.92 -14.34
C GLN A 161 -17.18 28.20 -15.36
N VAL A 162 -16.79 28.83 -16.46
CA VAL A 162 -17.66 29.09 -17.60
C VAL A 162 -17.06 28.47 -18.85
N GLU A 163 -17.85 27.75 -19.59
CA GLU A 163 -17.49 27.25 -20.92
C GLU A 163 -18.06 28.23 -21.97
N VAL A 164 -17.17 28.77 -22.80
CA VAL A 164 -17.59 29.70 -23.89
C VAL A 164 -17.43 28.97 -25.21
N GLN A 165 -18.54 28.81 -25.92
CA GLN A 165 -18.55 28.25 -27.27
C GLN A 165 -18.76 29.43 -28.28
N ILE A 166 -17.86 29.52 -29.25
CA ILE A 166 -17.91 30.54 -30.30
C ILE A 166 -18.27 29.84 -31.61
N ILE A 167 -19.40 30.26 -32.22
CA ILE A 167 -19.80 29.82 -33.56
C ILE A 167 -19.44 30.93 -34.54
N THR A 168 -18.45 30.68 -35.38
CA THR A 168 -18.06 31.60 -36.47
C THR A 168 -18.70 31.13 -37.77
N SER A 169 -19.42 32.06 -38.45
CA SER A 169 -19.97 31.83 -39.79
C SER A 169 -19.38 32.86 -40.73
N GLN A 170 -18.78 32.42 -41.82
CA GLN A 170 -18.37 33.30 -42.92
C GLN A 170 -19.51 33.39 -43.92
N PRO A 171 -20.00 34.61 -44.23
CA PRO A 171 -21.02 34.78 -45.27
C PRO A 171 -20.42 34.44 -46.65
N LYS A 172 -21.15 33.65 -47.43
CA LYS A 172 -20.77 33.35 -48.82
C LYS A 172 -21.11 34.59 -49.67
N VAL A 173 -20.08 35.37 -50.03
CA VAL A 173 -20.24 36.47 -50.98
C VAL A 173 -20.28 35.91 -52.39
N SER A 174 -21.32 36.24 -53.14
CA SER A 174 -21.49 35.89 -54.56
C SER A 174 -20.42 36.56 -55.41
N ARG A 175 -19.80 35.83 -56.35
CA ARG A 175 -18.85 36.41 -57.31
C ARG A 175 -19.39 37.54 -58.21
N GLN A 176 -20.69 37.78 -58.12
CA GLN A 176 -21.36 38.88 -58.92
C GLN A 176 -21.41 40.23 -58.18
N GLU A 177 -20.93 40.25 -56.89
CA GLU A 177 -20.96 41.47 -56.07
C GLU A 177 -19.56 42.04 -55.76
N VAL A 178 -18.53 41.62 -56.51
CA VAL A 178 -17.17 42.17 -56.43
C VAL A 178 -16.84 42.96 -57.68
#